data_8cd9ed7ff3e8ac441f4ef351c16e953d
#
_entry.id   8cd9ed7ff3e8ac441f4ef351c16e953d
#
_cell.length_a   1.000
_cell.length_b   1.000
_cell.length_c   1.000
_cell.angle_alpha   90.00
_cell.angle_beta   90.00
_cell.angle_gamma   90.00
#
_symmetry.space_group_name_H-M   'P 1'
#
loop_
_entity.id
_entity.type
_entity.pdbx_description
1 polymer ?
#
loop_
_entity_poly.entity_id
_entity_poly.type
_entity_poly.pdbx_seq_one_letter_code
_entity_poly.pdbx_strand_id
1 'polypeptide(L)'
;MTTPEHAAPLTRTVLGYEAAMRRLVPTVRVRQDWQPLTEFVAVEDFERVGTFMERQDWRAYTDMLTQWAGSIDSFETSVHRVSESGNLVYYEIEERHQRGDNVSVVNSLTVFEFGDDAKIRRLAVYLQQPR
;
A
#
# COMPACT_ATOMS: atom_id res chain seq x y z
N MET A 1 12.41 -21.00 4.69
CA MET A 1 11.92 -19.62 4.52
C MET A 1 12.45 -19.05 3.21
N THR A 2 11.61 -18.35 2.51
CA THR A 2 11.99 -17.78 1.21
C THR A 2 12.70 -16.45 1.40
N THR A 3 13.89 -16.29 0.80
CA THR A 3 14.58 -15.01 0.78
C THR A 3 13.97 -14.10 -0.29
N PRO A 4 14.22 -12.77 -0.25
CA PRO A 4 13.64 -11.86 -1.24
C PRO A 4 13.92 -12.25 -2.69
N GLU A 5 15.11 -12.75 -3.02
CA GLU A 5 15.43 -13.14 -4.38
C GLU A 5 14.71 -14.42 -4.81
N HIS A 6 14.15 -15.18 -3.88
CA HIS A 6 13.37 -16.38 -4.16
C HIS A 6 11.87 -16.15 -4.06
N ALA A 7 11.44 -14.95 -3.67
CA ALA A 7 10.02 -14.62 -3.63
C ALA A 7 9.46 -14.61 -5.05
N ALA A 8 8.17 -14.95 -5.17
CA ALA A 8 7.49 -14.89 -6.46
C ALA A 8 7.51 -13.45 -7.01
N PRO A 9 7.52 -13.28 -8.35
CA PRO A 9 7.74 -11.97 -8.95
C PRO A 9 6.76 -10.89 -8.50
N LEU A 10 5.47 -11.22 -8.40
CA LEU A 10 4.47 -10.22 -8.02
C LEU A 10 4.62 -9.83 -6.55
N THR A 11 4.98 -10.78 -5.70
CA THR A 11 5.26 -10.48 -4.30
C THR A 11 6.42 -9.50 -4.19
N ARG A 12 7.48 -9.66 -4.99
CA ARG A 12 8.59 -8.71 -4.98
C ARG A 12 8.13 -7.30 -5.37
N THR A 13 7.23 -7.20 -6.34
CA THR A 13 6.68 -5.91 -6.74
C THR A 13 5.90 -5.26 -5.60
N VAL A 14 5.07 -6.04 -4.89
CA VAL A 14 4.34 -5.52 -3.73
C VAL A 14 5.31 -5.04 -2.65
N LEU A 15 6.32 -5.83 -2.33
CA LEU A 15 7.29 -5.45 -1.30
C LEU A 15 8.05 -4.19 -1.69
N GLY A 16 8.38 -4.04 -2.98
CA GLY A 16 9.03 -2.83 -3.49
C GLY A 16 8.12 -1.61 -3.41
N TYR A 17 6.86 -1.78 -3.78
CA TYR A 17 5.85 -0.72 -3.68
C TYR A 17 5.69 -0.26 -2.23
N GLU A 18 5.56 -1.20 -1.30
CA GLU A 18 5.36 -0.88 0.11
C GLU A 18 6.62 -0.25 0.73
N ALA A 19 7.80 -0.69 0.34
CA ALA A 19 9.04 -0.07 0.80
C ALA A 19 9.15 1.38 0.31
N ALA A 20 8.77 1.62 -0.95
CA ALA A 20 8.75 2.98 -1.49
C ALA A 20 7.72 3.84 -0.76
N MET A 21 6.54 3.29 -0.47
CA MET A 21 5.50 3.98 0.27
C MET A 21 6.03 4.46 1.63
N ARG A 22 6.64 3.55 2.40
CA ARG A 22 7.17 3.89 3.72
C ARG A 22 8.25 4.97 3.63
N ARG A 23 9.09 4.91 2.61
CA ARG A 23 10.16 5.89 2.42
C ARG A 23 9.59 7.27 2.08
N LEU A 24 8.52 7.31 1.30
CA LEU A 24 7.94 8.56 0.83
C LEU A 24 7.08 9.27 1.87
N VAL A 25 6.37 8.52 2.72
CA VAL A 25 5.40 9.09 3.66
C VAL A 25 5.93 10.30 4.43
N PRO A 26 7.13 10.27 5.05
CA PRO A 26 7.59 11.43 5.81
C PRO A 26 8.04 12.62 4.95
N THR A 27 8.16 12.44 3.64
CA THR A 27 8.71 13.49 2.77
C THR A 27 7.66 14.14 1.87
N VAL A 28 6.51 13.51 1.68
CA VAL A 28 5.50 13.97 0.72
C VAL A 28 4.84 15.24 1.21
N ARG A 29 4.69 16.21 0.30
CA ARG A 29 4.00 17.47 0.56
C ARG A 29 2.86 17.71 -0.44
N VAL A 30 3.02 17.23 -1.68
CA VAL A 30 2.04 17.38 -2.74
C VAL A 30 1.86 16.06 -3.46
N ARG A 31 0.75 15.94 -4.20
CA ARG A 31 0.40 14.68 -4.88
C ARG A 31 1.51 14.16 -5.78
N GLN A 32 2.21 15.06 -6.47
CA GLN A 32 3.27 14.68 -7.40
C GLN A 32 4.45 13.98 -6.72
N ASP A 33 4.58 14.15 -5.41
CA ASP A 33 5.69 13.51 -4.67
C ASP A 33 5.54 11.99 -4.61
N TRP A 34 4.36 11.44 -4.95
CA TRP A 34 4.14 9.99 -5.03
C TRP A 34 4.60 9.39 -6.36
N GLN A 35 5.14 10.20 -7.25
CA GLN A 35 5.53 9.76 -8.59
C GLN A 35 6.43 8.51 -8.61
N PRO A 36 7.37 8.30 -7.66
CA PRO A 36 8.16 7.06 -7.66
C PRO A 36 7.34 5.77 -7.56
N LEU A 37 6.12 5.84 -7.03
CA LEU A 37 5.25 4.65 -6.96
C LEU A 37 4.76 4.20 -8.34
N THR A 38 4.80 5.09 -9.33
CA THR A 38 4.31 4.77 -10.68
C THR A 38 5.16 3.70 -11.37
N GLU A 39 6.37 3.43 -10.86
CA GLU A 39 7.17 2.31 -11.34
C GLU A 39 6.46 0.98 -11.17
N PHE A 40 5.62 0.87 -10.15
CA PHE A 40 4.97 -0.39 -9.77
C PHE A 40 3.52 -0.50 -10.24
N VAL A 41 2.94 0.57 -10.76
CA VAL A 41 1.48 0.70 -10.91
C VAL A 41 1.11 1.03 -12.35
N ALA A 42 0.04 0.39 -12.85
CA ALA A 42 -0.58 0.77 -14.12
C ALA A 42 -1.50 1.96 -13.86
N VAL A 43 -0.94 3.16 -13.89
CA VAL A 43 -1.60 4.38 -13.41
C VAL A 43 -2.94 4.64 -14.09
N GLU A 44 -3.03 4.43 -15.41
CA GLU A 44 -4.24 4.75 -16.16
C GLU A 44 -5.38 3.78 -15.90
N ASP A 45 -5.06 2.54 -15.48
CA ASP A 45 -6.05 1.51 -15.23
C ASP A 45 -6.25 1.25 -13.73
N PHE A 46 -5.62 2.04 -12.89
CA PHE A 46 -5.59 1.80 -11.45
C PHE A 46 -6.93 2.03 -10.77
N GLU A 47 -7.27 1.14 -9.86
CA GLU A 47 -8.41 1.31 -8.97
C GLU A 47 -8.05 0.86 -7.57
N ARG A 48 -8.35 1.70 -6.57
CA ARG A 48 -8.32 1.29 -5.17
C ARG A 48 -9.75 1.17 -4.65
N VAL A 49 -10.02 0.07 -3.94
CA VAL A 49 -11.28 -0.09 -3.22
C VAL A 49 -10.95 -0.03 -1.73
N GLY A 50 -11.51 0.96 -1.05
CA GLY A 50 -11.22 1.20 0.36
C GLY A 50 -12.14 0.44 1.30
N THR A 51 -11.95 0.69 2.61
CA THR A 51 -12.64 0.00 3.68
C THR A 51 -14.17 0.09 3.59
N PHE A 52 -14.68 1.19 3.04
CA PHE A 52 -16.12 1.42 2.93
C PHE A 52 -16.59 1.21 1.50
N MET A 53 -15.83 0.44 0.71
CA MET A 53 -16.13 0.12 -0.69
C MET A 53 -16.06 1.34 -1.61
N GLU A 54 -15.44 2.42 -1.16
CA GLU A 54 -15.22 3.58 -2.01
C GLU A 54 -14.15 3.24 -3.06
N ARG A 55 -14.34 3.75 -4.27
CA ARG A 55 -13.46 3.49 -5.40
C ARG A 55 -12.69 4.76 -5.74
N GLN A 56 -11.41 4.61 -5.96
CA GLN A 56 -10.52 5.72 -6.26
C GLN A 56 -9.61 5.35 -7.43
N ASP A 57 -9.48 6.27 -8.39
CA ASP A 57 -8.45 6.16 -9.41
C ASP A 57 -7.11 6.62 -8.81
N TRP A 58 -6.05 6.62 -9.61
CA TRP A 58 -4.72 6.97 -9.10
C TRP A 58 -4.69 8.40 -8.54
N ARG A 59 -5.36 9.33 -9.22
CA ARG A 59 -5.39 10.72 -8.76
C ARG A 59 -6.08 10.85 -7.40
N ALA A 60 -7.27 10.30 -7.27
CA ALA A 60 -8.03 10.37 -6.01
C ALA A 60 -7.27 9.66 -4.88
N TYR A 61 -6.66 8.52 -5.17
CA TYR A 61 -5.88 7.78 -4.19
C TYR A 61 -4.67 8.57 -3.71
N THR A 62 -3.91 9.17 -4.65
CA THR A 62 -2.72 9.93 -4.27
C THR A 62 -3.08 11.24 -3.56
N ASP A 63 -4.22 11.85 -3.89
CA ASP A 63 -4.73 12.99 -3.11
C ASP A 63 -5.03 12.58 -1.68
N MET A 64 -5.69 11.44 -1.49
CA MET A 64 -5.98 10.91 -0.16
C MET A 64 -4.70 10.59 0.60
N LEU A 65 -3.73 9.95 -0.05
CA LEU A 65 -2.46 9.61 0.57
C LEU A 65 -1.71 10.86 1.04
N THR A 66 -1.78 11.94 0.26
CA THR A 66 -1.13 13.20 0.60
C THR A 66 -1.70 13.77 1.90
N GLN A 67 -3.03 13.78 2.01
CA GLN A 67 -3.68 14.25 3.23
C GLN A 67 -3.36 13.36 4.42
N TRP A 68 -3.42 12.05 4.21
CA TRP A 68 -3.11 11.09 5.27
C TRP A 68 -1.67 11.23 5.76
N ALA A 69 -0.71 11.32 4.85
CA ALA A 69 0.71 11.44 5.20
C ALA A 69 0.95 12.73 6.00
N GLY A 70 0.24 13.81 5.65
CA GLY A 70 0.35 15.07 6.37
C GLY A 70 -0.28 15.05 7.76
N SER A 71 -1.09 14.03 8.07
CA SER A 71 -1.81 13.93 9.33
C SER A 71 -1.09 13.08 10.37
N ILE A 72 0.00 12.41 10.01
CA ILE A 72 0.73 11.52 10.93
C ILE A 72 2.17 11.95 11.06
N ASP A 73 2.77 11.65 12.22
CA ASP A 73 4.17 11.98 12.50
C ASP A 73 5.10 10.85 12.04
N SER A 74 4.65 9.60 12.20
CA SER A 74 5.41 8.46 11.72
C SER A 74 4.49 7.30 11.38
N PHE A 75 5.02 6.41 10.54
CA PHE A 75 4.29 5.27 10.03
C PHE A 75 5.25 4.08 9.97
N GLU A 76 4.91 3.02 10.70
CA GLU A 76 5.69 1.79 10.72
C GLU A 76 4.79 0.61 10.45
N THR A 77 5.34 -0.45 9.87
CA THR A 77 4.60 -1.66 9.54
C THR A 77 5.37 -2.90 9.93
N SER A 78 4.62 -3.97 10.22
CA SER A 78 5.19 -5.30 10.41
C SER A 78 4.36 -6.28 9.59
N VAL A 79 5.03 -7.08 8.76
CA VAL A 79 4.33 -8.04 7.90
C VAL A 79 3.93 -9.25 8.72
N HIS A 80 2.64 -9.60 8.69
CA HIS A 80 2.13 -10.83 9.27
C HIS A 80 2.25 -11.98 8.28
N ARG A 81 1.74 -11.78 7.07
CA ARG A 81 1.72 -12.82 6.04
C ARG A 81 1.66 -12.17 4.67
N VAL A 82 2.31 -12.81 3.70
CA VAL A 82 2.17 -12.44 2.30
C VAL A 82 2.11 -13.72 1.48
N SER A 83 1.19 -13.77 0.51
CA SER A 83 1.08 -14.92 -0.38
C SER A 83 0.64 -14.47 -1.76
N GLU A 84 1.02 -15.25 -2.74
CA GLU A 84 0.74 -14.95 -4.15
C GLU A 84 -0.03 -16.12 -4.75
N SER A 85 -1.10 -15.81 -5.50
CA SER A 85 -1.91 -16.82 -6.16
C SER A 85 -2.38 -16.25 -7.51
N GLY A 86 -1.91 -16.83 -8.62
CA GLY A 86 -2.23 -16.30 -9.94
C GLY A 86 -1.74 -14.87 -10.07
N ASN A 87 -2.62 -13.96 -10.43
CA ASN A 87 -2.30 -12.54 -10.56
C ASN A 87 -2.61 -11.73 -9.30
N LEU A 88 -2.80 -12.39 -8.15
CA LEU A 88 -3.15 -11.74 -6.89
C LEU A 88 -2.04 -11.91 -5.86
N VAL A 89 -1.83 -10.85 -5.06
CA VAL A 89 -0.97 -10.93 -3.89
C VAL A 89 -1.78 -10.47 -2.68
N TYR A 90 -1.75 -11.30 -1.64
CA TYR A 90 -2.43 -11.02 -0.36
C TYR A 90 -1.36 -10.56 0.63
N TYR A 91 -1.49 -9.34 1.12
CA TYR A 91 -0.46 -8.69 1.93
C TYR A 91 -1.10 -8.25 3.24
N GLU A 92 -0.77 -8.95 4.31
CA GLU A 92 -1.37 -8.72 5.64
C GLU A 92 -0.31 -8.14 6.56
N ILE A 93 -0.59 -6.98 7.16
CA ILE A 93 0.37 -6.27 7.99
C ILE A 93 -0.30 -5.67 9.22
N GLU A 94 0.51 -5.38 10.23
CA GLU A 94 0.16 -4.47 11.30
C GLU A 94 0.70 -3.10 10.91
N GLU A 95 -0.10 -2.05 11.08
CA GLU A 95 0.31 -0.68 10.82
C GLU A 95 0.26 0.10 12.12
N ARG A 96 1.28 0.92 12.36
CA ARG A 96 1.36 1.79 13.52
C ARG A 96 1.49 3.23 13.03
N HIS A 97 0.50 4.05 13.37
CA HIS A 97 0.45 5.46 12.99
C HIS A 97 0.59 6.30 14.24
N GLN A 98 1.58 7.18 14.27
CA GLN A 98 1.80 8.06 15.41
C GLN A 98 1.32 9.46 15.08
N ARG A 99 0.52 10.04 16.00
CA ARG A 99 0.05 11.43 15.93
C ARG A 99 0.24 12.04 17.32
N GLY A 100 1.28 12.88 17.48
CA GLY A 100 1.64 13.41 18.79
C GLY A 100 2.01 12.27 19.72
N ASP A 101 1.35 12.22 20.89
CA ASP A 101 1.58 11.17 21.89
C ASP A 101 0.74 9.91 21.63
N ASN A 102 -0.10 9.92 20.61
CA ASN A 102 -1.01 8.80 20.34
C ASN A 102 -0.47 7.89 19.25
N VAL A 103 -0.53 6.57 19.51
CA VAL A 103 -0.19 5.56 18.51
C VAL A 103 -1.45 4.77 18.21
N SER A 104 -1.85 4.78 16.94
CA SER A 104 -2.95 3.94 16.45
C SER A 104 -2.38 2.69 15.83
N VAL A 105 -2.93 1.54 16.20
CA VAL A 105 -2.51 0.24 15.65
C VAL A 105 -3.71 -0.37 14.94
N VAL A 106 -3.51 -0.73 13.68
CA VAL A 106 -4.53 -1.43 12.89
C VAL A 106 -3.87 -2.61 12.18
N ASN A 107 -4.67 -3.63 11.90
CA ASN A 107 -4.25 -4.68 10.96
C ASN A 107 -4.92 -4.41 9.63
N SER A 108 -4.18 -4.56 8.55
CA SER A 108 -4.75 -4.43 7.21
C SER A 108 -4.39 -5.63 6.37
N LEU A 109 -5.32 -6.02 5.52
CA LEU A 109 -5.09 -6.97 4.44
C LEU A 109 -5.34 -6.21 3.15
N THR A 110 -4.34 -6.12 2.30
CA THR A 110 -4.52 -5.56 0.96
C THR A 110 -4.39 -6.67 -0.06
N VAL A 111 -5.37 -6.77 -0.94
CA VAL A 111 -5.32 -7.69 -2.07
C VAL A 111 -4.89 -6.88 -3.28
N PHE A 112 -3.70 -7.18 -3.81
CA PHE A 112 -3.17 -6.52 -5.00
C PHE A 112 -3.47 -7.38 -6.21
N GLU A 113 -4.01 -6.76 -7.26
CA GLU A 113 -4.29 -7.44 -8.52
C GLU A 113 -3.41 -6.85 -9.62
N PHE A 114 -2.80 -7.72 -10.42
CA PHE A 114 -1.83 -7.32 -11.45
C PHE A 114 -2.39 -7.53 -12.84
N GLY A 115 -2.00 -6.66 -13.76
CA GLY A 115 -2.26 -6.86 -15.18
C GLY A 115 -1.19 -7.71 -15.83
N ASP A 116 -1.33 -7.94 -17.14
CA ASP A 116 -0.39 -8.75 -17.92
C ASP A 116 1.00 -8.12 -17.99
N ASP A 117 1.10 -6.81 -17.73
CA ASP A 117 2.36 -6.08 -17.68
C ASP A 117 3.09 -6.21 -16.34
N ALA A 118 2.55 -7.03 -15.42
CA ALA A 118 3.08 -7.22 -14.08
C ALA A 118 3.08 -5.91 -13.26
N LYS A 119 2.15 -5.01 -13.57
CA LYS A 119 1.94 -3.77 -12.79
C LYS A 119 0.68 -3.91 -11.95
N ILE A 120 0.69 -3.26 -10.78
CA ILE A 120 -0.49 -3.22 -9.90
C ILE A 120 -1.56 -2.39 -10.60
N ARG A 121 -2.72 -2.98 -10.85
CA ARG A 121 -3.83 -2.23 -11.43
C ARG A 121 -5.02 -2.11 -10.50
N ARG A 122 -5.05 -2.90 -9.42
CA ARG A 122 -6.12 -2.80 -8.45
C ARG A 122 -5.60 -3.21 -7.09
N LEU A 123 -6.04 -2.50 -6.05
CA LEU A 123 -5.85 -2.96 -4.69
C LEU A 123 -7.13 -2.76 -3.90
N ALA A 124 -7.42 -3.71 -3.03
CA ALA A 124 -8.60 -3.67 -2.17
C ALA A 124 -8.13 -3.82 -0.74
N VAL A 125 -8.60 -2.93 0.14
CA VAL A 125 -8.12 -2.83 1.52
C VAL A 125 -9.20 -3.31 2.49
N TYR A 126 -8.79 -4.17 3.42
CA TYR A 126 -9.64 -4.68 4.50
C TYR A 126 -8.97 -4.36 5.82
N LEU A 127 -9.65 -3.67 6.72
CA LEU A 127 -9.07 -3.21 7.97
C LEU A 127 -9.70 -3.90 9.18
N GLN A 128 -8.85 -4.17 10.19
CA GLN A 128 -9.28 -4.51 11.53
C GLN A 128 -8.78 -3.41 12.45
N GLN A 129 -9.70 -2.80 13.20
CA GLN A 129 -9.36 -1.71 14.11
C GLN A 129 -9.77 -2.08 15.53
N PRO A 130 -8.96 -1.70 16.55
CA PRO A 130 -9.36 -1.87 17.94
C PRO A 130 -10.62 -1.05 18.23
N ARG A 131 -11.39 -1.51 19.17
CA ARG A 131 -12.57 -0.77 19.63
C ARG A 131 -12.15 0.41 20.48
#